data_37dc79499e6482153780e4d33f24a5be
#
_entry.id   37dc79499e6482153780e4d33f24a5be
#
_cell.length_a   1.000
_cell.length_b   1.000
_cell.length_c   1.000
_cell.angle_alpha   90.00
_cell.angle_beta   90.00
_cell.angle_gamma   90.00
#
_symmetry.space_group_name_H-M   'P 1'
#
loop_
_entity.id
_entity.type
_entity.pdbx_description
1 polymer ?
#
loop_
_entity_poly.entity_id
_entity_poly.type
_entity_poly.pdbx_seq_one_letter_code
_entity_poly.pdbx_strand_id
1 'polypeptide(L)'
;MINTKYLIGAVIVLLTLWGCGNDSDYVIESNPNEFAIFPVAIPVSADGGTYELTVNGNESWTAELTNSNSSAQGWCTLSETSGSGRKVITVTVKPTTSFVKNRSVIVEVSSGTRILKSKVLQETMVLGEDEVLINGLIWSTKNVGTPGTFAASPDDIGQLYQFNRKVGYPAGPQDDPAPANWPSSYTNDGTNWTTENDPSPEGWRVPTTEEMVALWEKGATWVTAAQTGFKTDGIIIGVDEVTAKRATKDNLKQLGCLFLPQSGWRNETGMMDRTWLCAVRSGNSLSPTHGGMSLG
;
A
#
# COMPACT_ATOMS: atom_id res chain seq x y z
N MET A 1 -5.00 9.03 -3.14
CA MET A 1 -3.82 9.07 -2.25
C MET A 1 -3.11 7.74 -2.27
N ILE A 2 -1.81 7.75 -2.14
CA ILE A 2 -0.94 6.58 -2.31
C ILE A 2 -0.29 6.25 -0.97
N ASN A 3 -0.30 4.96 -0.60
CA ASN A 3 0.27 4.48 0.66
C ASN A 3 1.79 4.37 0.56
N THR A 4 2.52 5.01 1.48
CA THR A 4 3.99 4.95 1.60
C THR A 4 4.44 4.14 2.81
N LYS A 5 3.56 3.34 3.44
CA LYS A 5 3.91 2.53 4.61
C LYS A 5 4.92 1.45 4.27
N TYR A 6 6.17 1.80 4.35
CA TYR A 6 7.27 0.87 4.56
C TYR A 6 7.95 1.24 5.88
N LEU A 7 7.35 0.86 7.00
CA LEU A 7 8.01 0.97 8.30
C LEU A 7 7.94 -0.36 9.04
N ILE A 8 9.11 -0.84 9.26
CA ILE A 8 9.60 -1.96 10.04
C ILE A 8 8.80 -2.15 11.33
N GLY A 9 8.02 -3.22 11.38
CA GLY A 9 7.43 -3.71 12.61
C GLY A 9 7.64 -5.20 12.71
N ALA A 10 8.70 -5.63 13.40
CA ALA A 10 8.88 -7.03 13.77
C ALA A 10 7.78 -7.42 14.76
N VAL A 11 6.71 -8.05 14.29
CA VAL A 11 5.72 -8.69 15.15
C VAL A 11 6.23 -10.08 15.47
N ILE A 12 6.77 -10.23 16.66
CA ILE A 12 7.01 -11.56 17.25
C ILE A 12 5.63 -12.12 17.62
N VAL A 13 5.10 -13.01 16.80
CA VAL A 13 3.91 -13.79 17.16
C VAL A 13 4.34 -14.88 18.12
N LEU A 14 4.19 -14.63 19.41
CA LEU A 14 4.22 -15.67 20.43
C LEU A 14 2.93 -16.50 20.29
N LEU A 15 3.04 -17.66 19.66
CA LEU A 15 2.00 -18.68 19.75
C LEU A 15 2.00 -19.25 21.18
N THR A 16 1.14 -18.71 22.05
CA THR A 16 0.81 -19.35 23.32
C THR A 16 -0.11 -20.53 23.04
N LEU A 17 0.45 -21.71 22.95
CA LEU A 17 -0.30 -22.95 23.07
C LEU A 17 -0.76 -23.11 24.52
N TRP A 18 -2.04 -22.89 24.78
CA TRP A 18 -2.65 -23.33 26.03
C TRP A 18 -2.82 -24.86 25.97
N GLY A 19 -1.89 -25.56 26.59
CA GLY A 19 -2.02 -26.98 26.92
C GLY A 19 -2.01 -27.12 28.43
N CYS A 20 -3.10 -27.59 28.99
CA CYS A 20 -3.13 -28.08 30.37
C CYS A 20 -2.26 -29.34 30.55
N GLY A 21 -1.44 -29.36 31.58
CA GLY A 21 -1.01 -30.58 32.20
C GLY A 21 0.48 -30.84 32.28
N ASN A 22 1.01 -30.69 33.49
CA ASN A 22 2.18 -31.31 34.12
C ASN A 22 3.55 -31.26 33.42
N ASP A 23 4.38 -30.54 34.11
CA ASP A 23 5.83 -30.61 34.21
C ASP A 23 6.50 -31.86 33.67
N SER A 24 7.16 -31.72 32.60
CA SER A 24 8.54 -32.12 32.44
C SER A 24 9.15 -31.13 31.42
N ASP A 25 10.09 -30.34 31.89
CA ASP A 25 11.03 -29.59 31.04
C ASP A 25 11.71 -30.63 30.11
N TYR A 26 11.08 -30.85 28.94
CA TYR A 26 11.75 -31.53 27.86
C TYR A 26 12.72 -30.53 27.26
N VAL A 27 13.84 -30.33 27.93
CA VAL A 27 15.05 -29.78 27.30
C VAL A 27 15.43 -30.84 26.27
N ILE A 28 15.06 -30.63 25.02
CA ILE A 28 15.68 -31.35 23.91
C ILE A 28 17.15 -30.92 23.95
N GLU A 29 18.00 -31.69 24.64
CA GLU A 29 19.44 -31.57 24.48
C GLU A 29 19.72 -31.88 23.01
N SER A 30 19.73 -30.86 22.17
CA SER A 30 20.13 -31.00 20.78
C SER A 30 21.58 -31.50 20.82
N ASN A 31 21.81 -32.74 20.37
CA ASN A 31 23.14 -33.23 20.19
C ASN A 31 23.94 -32.21 19.34
N PRO A 32 24.95 -31.54 19.88
CA PRO A 32 25.66 -30.47 19.17
C PRO A 32 26.32 -30.97 17.87
N ASN A 33 26.48 -32.27 17.73
CA ASN A 33 27.06 -32.92 16.56
C ASN A 33 26.03 -33.40 15.54
N GLU A 34 24.73 -33.29 15.86
CA GLU A 34 23.69 -33.66 14.92
C GLU A 34 23.50 -32.65 13.81
N PHE A 35 23.55 -33.12 12.55
CA PHE A 35 23.24 -32.26 11.42
C PHE A 35 21.74 -31.94 11.40
N ALA A 36 21.41 -30.72 11.72
CA ALA A 36 20.05 -30.19 11.84
C ALA A 36 19.94 -28.75 11.35
N ILE A 37 18.75 -28.33 10.99
CA ILE A 37 18.44 -26.93 10.69
C ILE A 37 17.21 -26.47 11.47
N PHE A 38 17.19 -25.21 11.85
CA PHE A 38 16.06 -24.61 12.54
C PHE A 38 15.95 -23.10 12.19
N PRO A 39 14.72 -22.62 11.90
CA PRO A 39 13.46 -23.34 11.81
C PRO A 39 13.31 -24.12 10.48
N VAL A 40 12.41 -25.11 10.48
CA VAL A 40 12.09 -25.88 9.26
C VAL A 40 11.07 -25.17 8.37
N ALA A 41 10.46 -24.08 8.86
CA ALA A 41 9.58 -23.20 8.11
C ALA A 41 9.77 -21.77 8.58
N ILE A 42 9.84 -20.85 7.63
CA ILE A 42 9.98 -19.41 7.84
C ILE A 42 8.76 -18.73 7.22
N PRO A 43 7.71 -18.44 8.03
CA PRO A 43 6.60 -17.62 7.57
C PRO A 43 7.06 -16.16 7.45
N VAL A 44 6.70 -15.53 6.33
CA VAL A 44 7.12 -14.17 5.98
C VAL A 44 5.88 -13.38 5.57
N SER A 45 5.72 -12.18 6.15
CA SER A 45 4.68 -11.24 5.73
C SER A 45 4.96 -10.69 4.31
N ALA A 46 3.97 -10.02 3.74
CA ALA A 46 4.13 -9.35 2.45
C ALA A 46 5.28 -8.33 2.44
N ASP A 47 5.58 -7.70 3.57
CA ASP A 47 6.63 -6.69 3.71
C ASP A 47 8.05 -7.27 3.62
N GLY A 48 8.18 -8.60 3.64
CA GLY A 48 9.47 -9.27 3.66
C GLY A 48 10.16 -9.17 5.00
N GLY A 49 11.50 -9.16 5.01
CA GLY A 49 12.28 -9.05 6.22
C GLY A 49 13.52 -9.91 6.22
N THR A 50 14.13 -10.00 7.40
CA THR A 50 15.37 -10.72 7.65
C THR A 50 15.10 -11.77 8.73
N TYR A 51 15.46 -13.01 8.46
CA TYR A 51 15.16 -14.17 9.32
C TYR A 51 16.45 -14.97 9.55
N GLU A 52 16.51 -15.61 10.69
CA GLU A 52 17.65 -16.47 11.03
C GLU A 52 17.32 -17.92 10.70
N LEU A 53 18.28 -18.62 10.11
CA LEU A 53 18.30 -20.06 9.93
C LEU A 53 19.57 -20.63 10.56
N THR A 54 19.43 -21.38 11.63
CA THR A 54 20.56 -22.06 12.26
C THR A 54 20.84 -23.38 11.53
N VAL A 55 22.05 -23.52 11.06
CA VAL A 55 22.62 -24.82 10.64
C VAL A 55 23.42 -25.34 11.80
N ASN A 56 23.10 -26.54 12.28
CA ASN A 56 23.80 -27.25 13.34
C ASN A 56 24.56 -28.44 12.76
N GLY A 57 25.70 -28.78 13.31
CA GLY A 57 26.54 -29.91 12.89
C GLY A 57 28.00 -29.60 13.06
N ASN A 58 28.86 -30.56 12.86
CA ASN A 58 30.32 -30.44 12.97
C ASN A 58 31.07 -30.61 11.63
N GLU A 59 30.33 -30.91 10.56
CA GLU A 59 30.85 -31.11 9.22
C GLU A 59 30.68 -29.87 8.34
N SER A 60 31.29 -29.91 7.14
CA SER A 60 31.08 -28.88 6.11
C SER A 60 29.70 -29.07 5.50
N TRP A 61 29.05 -27.95 5.18
CA TRP A 61 27.73 -27.91 4.55
C TRP A 61 27.65 -26.87 3.44
N THR A 62 26.71 -27.04 2.56
CA THR A 62 26.30 -26.07 1.53
C THR A 62 24.82 -25.76 1.66
N ALA A 63 24.42 -24.53 1.29
CA ALA A 63 23.02 -24.09 1.26
C ALA A 63 22.66 -23.49 -0.07
N GLU A 64 21.49 -23.81 -0.60
CA GLU A 64 20.98 -23.24 -1.85
C GLU A 64 19.48 -22.98 -1.78
N LEU A 65 19.00 -22.14 -2.66
CA LEU A 65 17.56 -21.85 -2.82
C LEU A 65 17.01 -22.69 -3.98
N THR A 66 16.06 -23.57 -3.68
CA THR A 66 15.47 -24.51 -4.64
C THR A 66 13.94 -24.41 -4.68
N ASN A 67 13.32 -24.95 -5.71
CA ASN A 67 11.86 -25.07 -5.82
C ASN A 67 11.09 -23.76 -5.57
N SER A 68 11.60 -22.63 -6.10
CA SER A 68 10.84 -21.37 -6.05
C SER A 68 9.59 -21.46 -6.94
N ASN A 69 8.44 -21.12 -6.40
CA ASN A 69 7.19 -21.01 -7.17
C ASN A 69 7.00 -19.63 -7.84
N SER A 70 8.00 -18.76 -7.72
CA SER A 70 8.03 -17.42 -8.33
C SER A 70 9.14 -17.35 -9.38
N SER A 71 8.82 -16.85 -10.56
CA SER A 71 9.78 -16.63 -11.65
C SER A 71 10.74 -15.45 -11.38
N ALA A 72 10.45 -14.59 -10.42
CA ALA A 72 11.32 -13.48 -10.07
C ALA A 72 12.50 -13.99 -9.24
N GLN A 73 13.68 -14.06 -9.84
CA GLN A 73 14.92 -14.37 -9.12
C GLN A 73 15.30 -13.22 -8.19
N GLY A 74 15.94 -13.56 -7.05
CA GLY A 74 16.51 -12.57 -6.13
C GLY A 74 15.53 -11.91 -5.15
N TRP A 75 14.33 -12.46 -4.95
CA TRP A 75 13.42 -12.00 -3.90
C TRP A 75 13.75 -12.61 -2.51
N CYS A 76 14.44 -13.75 -2.50
CA CYS A 76 14.98 -14.38 -1.30
C CYS A 76 16.48 -14.61 -1.51
N THR A 77 17.29 -14.28 -0.52
CA THR A 77 18.75 -14.44 -0.56
C THR A 77 19.27 -14.99 0.76
N LEU A 78 20.39 -15.68 0.71
CA LEU A 78 21.11 -16.18 1.88
C LEU A 78 22.37 -15.35 2.09
N SER A 79 22.73 -15.07 3.35
CA SER A 79 23.99 -14.39 3.67
C SER A 79 25.21 -15.24 3.35
N GLU A 80 25.06 -16.55 3.44
CA GLU A 80 26.12 -17.52 3.16
C GLU A 80 25.52 -18.78 2.53
N THR A 81 26.27 -19.35 1.59
CA THR A 81 25.88 -20.56 0.84
C THR A 81 26.73 -21.78 1.18
N SER A 82 27.70 -21.63 2.10
CA SER A 82 28.53 -22.72 2.61
C SER A 82 29.12 -22.38 3.97
N GLY A 83 29.48 -23.40 4.71
CA GLY A 83 30.12 -23.24 6.00
C GLY A 83 30.55 -24.57 6.60
N SER A 84 31.01 -24.55 7.84
CA SER A 84 31.31 -25.72 8.64
C SER A 84 30.92 -25.50 10.09
N GLY A 85 30.56 -26.57 10.77
CA GLY A 85 30.10 -26.49 12.15
C GLY A 85 28.75 -25.78 12.29
N ARG A 86 28.42 -25.43 13.54
CA ARG A 86 27.21 -24.68 13.84
C ARG A 86 27.35 -23.24 13.37
N LYS A 87 26.36 -22.76 12.60
CA LYS A 87 26.30 -21.39 12.10
C LYS A 87 24.87 -20.89 11.97
N VAL A 88 24.68 -19.59 12.20
CA VAL A 88 23.43 -18.89 11.88
C VAL A 88 23.63 -18.15 10.57
N ILE A 89 22.80 -18.45 9.58
CA ILE A 89 22.76 -17.75 8.32
C ILE A 89 21.50 -16.88 8.25
N THR A 90 21.62 -15.75 7.58
CA THR A 90 20.52 -14.82 7.41
C THR A 90 19.78 -15.11 6.09
N VAL A 91 18.47 -15.27 6.18
CA VAL A 91 17.56 -15.37 5.04
C VAL A 91 16.89 -14.00 4.86
N THR A 92 17.22 -13.30 3.79
CA THR A 92 16.64 -11.98 3.47
C THR A 92 15.58 -12.14 2.41
N VAL A 93 14.36 -11.64 2.70
CA VAL A 93 13.19 -11.73 1.83
C VAL A 93 12.73 -10.32 1.48
N LYS A 94 12.68 -9.98 0.18
CA LYS A 94 12.18 -8.68 -0.29
C LYS A 94 10.67 -8.59 -0.15
N PRO A 95 10.10 -7.39 -0.01
CA PRO A 95 8.65 -7.18 -0.06
C PRO A 95 8.01 -7.78 -1.31
N THR A 96 6.74 -8.14 -1.21
CA THR A 96 5.92 -8.54 -2.36
C THR A 96 4.78 -7.55 -2.57
N THR A 97 4.48 -7.27 -3.83
CA THR A 97 3.29 -6.50 -4.24
C THR A 97 2.20 -7.43 -4.78
N SER A 98 2.35 -8.75 -4.64
CA SER A 98 1.38 -9.72 -5.11
C SER A 98 0.18 -9.81 -4.16
N PHE A 99 -1.03 -9.72 -4.72
CA PHE A 99 -2.31 -9.93 -4.02
C PHE A 99 -2.98 -11.25 -4.38
N VAL A 100 -2.37 -12.02 -5.27
CA VAL A 100 -3.03 -13.18 -5.88
C VAL A 100 -2.45 -14.49 -5.39
N LYS A 101 -1.14 -14.53 -5.16
CA LYS A 101 -0.46 -15.79 -4.88
C LYS A 101 0.72 -15.61 -3.94
N ASN A 102 0.71 -16.39 -2.87
CA ASN A 102 1.86 -16.55 -1.99
C ASN A 102 3.06 -17.07 -2.79
N ARG A 103 4.24 -16.57 -2.49
CA ARG A 103 5.47 -17.13 -3.07
C ARG A 103 6.25 -17.92 -2.03
N SER A 104 6.92 -18.96 -2.48
CA SER A 104 7.70 -19.83 -1.62
C SER A 104 9.00 -20.28 -2.29
N VAL A 105 9.97 -20.59 -1.48
CA VAL A 105 11.25 -21.18 -1.87
C VAL A 105 11.71 -22.13 -0.75
N ILE A 106 12.48 -23.13 -1.11
CA ILE A 106 13.11 -24.05 -0.15
C ILE A 106 14.58 -23.60 0.02
N VAL A 107 14.98 -23.40 1.27
CA VAL A 107 16.40 -23.39 1.62
C VAL A 107 16.81 -24.84 1.84
N GLU A 108 17.60 -25.38 0.94
CA GLU A 108 18.12 -26.72 1.01
C GLU A 108 19.56 -26.69 1.53
N VAL A 109 19.81 -27.38 2.64
CA VAL A 109 21.13 -27.45 3.27
C VAL A 109 21.63 -28.88 3.21
N SER A 110 22.79 -29.08 2.60
CA SER A 110 23.39 -30.40 2.35
C SER A 110 24.72 -30.57 3.09
N SER A 111 24.92 -31.74 3.70
CA SER A 111 26.20 -32.18 4.28
C SER A 111 26.40 -33.66 3.98
N GLY A 112 27.41 -33.97 3.19
CA GLY A 112 27.61 -35.32 2.65
C GLY A 112 26.39 -35.78 1.85
N THR A 113 25.79 -36.89 2.24
CA THR A 113 24.58 -37.43 1.62
C THR A 113 23.27 -36.96 2.26
N ARG A 114 23.36 -36.17 3.34
CA ARG A 114 22.18 -35.68 4.07
C ARG A 114 21.73 -34.34 3.52
N ILE A 115 20.42 -34.21 3.31
CA ILE A 115 19.79 -32.99 2.80
C ILE A 115 18.66 -32.62 3.75
N LEU A 116 18.68 -31.38 4.25
CA LEU A 116 17.65 -30.81 5.12
C LEU A 116 17.01 -29.61 4.43
N LYS A 117 15.75 -29.34 4.71
CA LYS A 117 14.95 -28.34 4.01
C LYS A 117 14.21 -27.42 4.98
N SER A 118 14.36 -26.13 4.77
CA SER A 118 13.53 -25.10 5.41
C SER A 118 12.70 -24.38 4.36
N LYS A 119 11.39 -24.31 4.58
CA LYS A 119 10.47 -23.66 3.64
C LYS A 119 10.27 -22.19 4.01
N VAL A 120 10.67 -21.30 3.14
CA VAL A 120 10.30 -19.87 3.21
C VAL A 120 8.97 -19.72 2.49
N LEU A 121 7.96 -19.20 3.18
CA LEU A 121 6.62 -18.94 2.63
C LEU A 121 6.26 -17.48 2.89
N GLN A 122 6.20 -16.68 1.83
CA GLN A 122 5.78 -15.29 1.93
C GLN A 122 4.31 -15.15 1.53
N GLU A 123 3.56 -14.52 2.43
CA GLU A 123 2.15 -14.25 2.22
C GLU A 123 1.94 -13.15 1.17
N THR A 124 0.73 -13.12 0.59
CA THR A 124 0.29 -12.03 -0.28
C THR A 124 0.08 -10.77 0.54
N MET A 125 0.14 -9.64 -0.13
CA MET A 125 -0.32 -8.37 0.42
C MET A 125 -1.81 -8.42 0.73
N VAL A 126 -2.23 -7.82 1.85
CA VAL A 126 -3.63 -7.65 2.22
C VAL A 126 -3.92 -6.15 2.22
N LEU A 127 -4.84 -5.73 1.36
CA LEU A 127 -5.31 -4.35 1.33
C LEU A 127 -6.20 -4.06 2.55
N GLY A 128 -6.01 -2.90 3.14
CA GLY A 128 -6.93 -2.34 4.13
C GLY A 128 -8.35 -2.19 3.57
N GLU A 129 -9.33 -1.94 4.44
CA GLU A 129 -10.75 -1.81 4.04
C GLU A 129 -10.97 -0.69 3.01
N ASP A 130 -10.31 0.44 3.22
CA ASP A 130 -10.38 1.62 2.37
C ASP A 130 -9.26 1.72 1.34
N GLU A 131 -8.64 0.60 0.99
CA GLU A 131 -7.51 0.53 0.07
C GLU A 131 -7.86 -0.24 -1.20
N VAL A 132 -7.36 0.26 -2.33
CA VAL A 132 -7.49 -0.38 -3.64
C VAL A 132 -6.17 -0.33 -4.38
N LEU A 133 -5.84 -1.43 -5.09
CA LEU A 133 -4.64 -1.49 -5.93
C LEU A 133 -5.00 -1.12 -7.37
N ILE A 134 -4.38 -0.06 -7.88
CA ILE A 134 -4.51 0.35 -9.28
C ILE A 134 -3.13 0.70 -9.83
N ASN A 135 -2.75 0.16 -10.96
CA ASN A 135 -1.45 0.38 -11.61
C ASN A 135 -0.24 0.07 -10.72
N GLY A 136 -0.34 -0.91 -9.82
CA GLY A 136 0.74 -1.27 -8.90
C GLY A 136 0.90 -0.33 -7.71
N LEU A 137 0.02 0.66 -7.55
CA LEU A 137 -0.03 1.58 -6.42
C LEU A 137 -1.27 1.33 -5.57
N ILE A 138 -1.11 1.51 -4.27
CA ILE A 138 -2.23 1.45 -3.33
C ILE A 138 -2.83 2.84 -3.19
N TRP A 139 -4.11 2.95 -3.49
CA TRP A 139 -4.91 4.16 -3.40
C TRP A 139 -5.89 4.08 -2.24
N SER A 140 -6.11 5.20 -1.55
CA SER A 140 -7.23 5.31 -0.63
C SER A 140 -8.52 5.52 -1.42
N THR A 141 -9.58 4.81 -1.04
CA THR A 141 -10.93 5.06 -1.58
C THR A 141 -11.56 6.35 -1.02
N LYS A 142 -10.93 6.97 -0.02
CA LYS A 142 -11.41 8.18 0.65
C LYS A 142 -10.54 9.39 0.32
N ASN A 143 -11.17 10.56 0.23
CA ASN A 143 -10.48 11.84 0.08
C ASN A 143 -9.77 12.25 1.39
N VAL A 144 -8.95 13.30 1.32
CA VAL A 144 -8.40 13.93 2.52
C VAL A 144 -9.48 14.75 3.22
N GLY A 145 -9.66 14.49 4.51
CA GLY A 145 -10.45 15.30 5.42
C GLY A 145 -9.67 16.50 5.93
N THR A 146 -9.64 16.76 7.23
CA THR A 146 -8.68 17.69 7.82
C THR A 146 -7.25 17.18 7.65
N PRO A 147 -6.23 18.06 7.60
CA PRO A 147 -4.84 17.63 7.41
C PRO A 147 -4.46 16.48 8.34
N GLY A 148 -3.90 15.42 7.77
CA GLY A 148 -3.52 14.22 8.51
C GLY A 148 -4.65 13.20 8.71
N THR A 149 -5.84 13.40 8.14
CA THR A 149 -6.97 12.47 8.24
C THR A 149 -7.62 12.17 6.90
N PHE A 150 -8.33 11.05 6.81
CA PHE A 150 -9.24 10.78 5.71
C PHE A 150 -10.64 11.31 6.01
N ALA A 151 -11.40 11.57 4.97
CA ALA A 151 -12.84 11.79 5.02
C ALA A 151 -13.56 10.54 5.54
N ALA A 152 -14.81 10.70 5.98
CA ALA A 152 -15.55 9.63 6.65
C ALA A 152 -15.91 8.46 5.71
N SER A 153 -16.17 8.75 4.43
CA SER A 153 -16.59 7.77 3.42
C SER A 153 -16.05 8.14 2.02
N PRO A 154 -16.08 7.22 1.05
CA PRO A 154 -15.62 7.50 -0.32
C PRO A 154 -16.39 8.64 -1.01
N ASP A 155 -17.65 8.85 -0.64
CA ASP A 155 -18.51 9.91 -1.17
C ASP A 155 -18.51 11.20 -0.34
N ASP A 156 -17.67 11.25 0.68
CA ASP A 156 -17.38 12.49 1.40
C ASP A 156 -16.29 13.26 0.65
N ILE A 157 -16.59 14.49 0.28
CA ILE A 157 -15.67 15.36 -0.45
C ILE A 157 -14.38 15.62 0.35
N GLY A 158 -14.45 15.57 1.69
CA GLY A 158 -13.36 15.99 2.55
C GLY A 158 -13.15 17.51 2.52
N GLN A 159 -11.90 17.93 2.38
CA GLN A 159 -11.56 19.35 2.25
C GLN A 159 -10.92 19.65 0.89
N LEU A 160 -11.07 20.91 0.46
CA LEU A 160 -10.43 21.46 -0.72
C LEU A 160 -9.08 22.05 -0.33
N TYR A 161 -8.03 21.73 -1.09
CA TYR A 161 -6.67 22.18 -0.83
C TYR A 161 -6.14 23.00 -2.00
N GLN A 162 -5.51 24.13 -1.69
CA GLN A 162 -4.69 24.83 -2.68
C GLN A 162 -3.39 24.03 -2.91
N PHE A 163 -2.86 24.13 -4.13
CA PHE A 163 -1.64 23.41 -4.49
C PHE A 163 -0.49 23.74 -3.52
N ASN A 164 0.17 22.69 -3.05
CA ASN A 164 1.29 22.75 -2.11
C ASN A 164 0.99 23.55 -0.83
N ARG A 165 -0.25 23.44 -0.31
CA ARG A 165 -0.69 24.05 0.95
C ARG A 165 -1.37 23.02 1.84
N LYS A 166 -1.00 23.02 3.11
CA LYS A 166 -1.57 22.07 4.09
C LYS A 166 -2.89 22.55 4.71
N VAL A 167 -3.30 23.76 4.43
CA VAL A 167 -4.58 24.30 4.92
C VAL A 167 -5.71 23.82 4.03
N GLY A 168 -6.66 23.11 4.62
CA GLY A 168 -7.87 22.65 3.94
C GLY A 168 -9.05 23.62 4.16
N TYR A 169 -9.92 23.68 3.19
CA TYR A 169 -11.13 24.50 3.19
C TYR A 169 -12.37 23.64 2.97
N PRO A 170 -13.48 23.89 3.67
CA PRO A 170 -14.69 23.12 3.46
C PRO A 170 -15.23 23.33 2.04
N ALA A 171 -15.79 22.25 1.47
CA ALA A 171 -16.63 22.36 0.29
C ALA A 171 -17.99 22.90 0.73
N GLY A 172 -18.35 24.10 0.24
CA GLY A 172 -19.64 24.76 0.49
C GLY A 172 -20.68 24.48 -0.60
N PRO A 173 -21.88 25.04 -0.51
CA PRO A 173 -22.85 25.08 -1.61
C PRO A 173 -22.32 25.94 -2.77
N GLN A 174 -23.07 25.97 -3.88
CA GLN A 174 -22.78 26.92 -4.98
C GLN A 174 -22.77 28.36 -4.44
N ASP A 175 -21.82 29.15 -4.89
CA ASP A 175 -21.62 30.56 -4.50
C ASP A 175 -21.34 30.78 -2.99
N ASP A 176 -20.97 29.74 -2.26
CA ASP A 176 -20.50 29.87 -0.88
C ASP A 176 -19.31 30.84 -0.82
N PRO A 177 -19.37 31.88 0.04
CA PRO A 177 -18.33 32.89 0.10
C PRO A 177 -16.97 32.33 0.54
N ALA A 178 -15.92 33.07 0.28
CA ALA A 178 -14.59 32.71 0.72
C ALA A 178 -14.54 32.53 2.25
N PRO A 179 -13.88 31.46 2.74
CA PRO A 179 -13.59 31.33 4.14
C PRO A 179 -12.77 32.50 4.67
N ALA A 180 -12.95 32.88 5.93
CA ALA A 180 -12.29 34.04 6.53
C ALA A 180 -10.75 34.00 6.44
N ASN A 181 -10.17 32.80 6.38
CA ASN A 181 -8.73 32.56 6.24
C ASN A 181 -8.28 32.29 4.79
N TRP A 182 -9.14 32.59 3.79
CA TRP A 182 -8.74 32.46 2.40
C TRP A 182 -7.63 33.45 2.09
N PRO A 183 -6.51 33.03 1.49
CA PRO A 183 -5.39 33.94 1.20
C PRO A 183 -5.78 34.97 0.12
N SER A 184 -5.43 36.22 0.36
CA SER A 184 -5.68 37.31 -0.59
C SER A 184 -4.82 37.22 -1.85
N SER A 185 -3.74 36.45 -1.80
CA SER A 185 -2.88 36.19 -2.96
C SER A 185 -2.38 34.72 -2.86
N TYR A 186 -2.30 34.07 -3.98
CA TYR A 186 -1.76 32.71 -4.10
C TYR A 186 -0.64 32.73 -5.15
N THR A 187 0.57 32.41 -4.72
CA THR A 187 1.68 32.11 -5.60
C THR A 187 1.87 30.62 -5.67
N ASN A 188 1.99 30.10 -6.88
CA ASN A 188 2.30 28.70 -7.09
C ASN A 188 3.81 28.48 -6.95
N ASP A 189 4.24 28.06 -5.79
CA ASP A 189 5.65 27.86 -5.46
C ASP A 189 6.08 26.41 -5.77
N GLY A 190 6.55 26.18 -6.99
CA GLY A 190 7.10 24.90 -7.38
C GLY A 190 6.19 24.05 -8.26
N THR A 191 6.66 22.85 -8.60
CA THR A 191 6.02 21.91 -9.53
C THR A 191 5.42 20.68 -8.84
N ASN A 192 5.78 20.44 -7.59
CA ASN A 192 5.37 19.25 -6.83
C ASN A 192 4.89 19.63 -5.42
N TRP A 193 4.03 18.80 -4.85
CA TRP A 193 3.76 18.83 -3.42
C TRP A 193 5.02 18.44 -2.65
N THR A 194 5.37 19.26 -1.66
CA THR A 194 6.45 18.91 -0.73
C THR A 194 5.88 18.09 0.42
N THR A 195 6.70 17.23 1.01
CA THR A 195 6.29 16.39 2.15
C THR A 195 5.79 17.23 3.33
N GLU A 196 6.35 18.41 3.55
CA GLU A 196 5.96 19.35 4.61
C GLU A 196 4.54 19.87 4.41
N ASN A 197 4.16 20.14 3.16
CA ASN A 197 2.86 20.72 2.79
C ASN A 197 1.81 19.68 2.41
N ASP A 198 2.18 18.39 2.39
CA ASP A 198 1.26 17.31 2.05
C ASP A 198 0.20 17.14 3.15
N PRO A 199 -1.09 17.30 2.84
CA PRO A 199 -2.16 17.15 3.83
C PRO A 199 -2.57 15.70 4.09
N SER A 200 -1.98 14.74 3.40
CA SER A 200 -2.34 13.33 3.51
C SER A 200 -2.06 12.80 4.91
N PRO A 201 -2.77 11.76 5.36
CA PRO A 201 -2.45 11.05 6.59
C PRO A 201 -1.05 10.43 6.55
N GLU A 202 -0.50 10.15 7.73
CA GLU A 202 0.80 9.47 7.85
C GLU A 202 0.84 8.17 7.02
N GLY A 203 1.93 7.97 6.30
CA GLY A 203 2.11 6.85 5.40
C GLY A 203 1.42 7.01 4.03
N TRP A 204 0.78 8.14 3.77
CA TRP A 204 0.13 8.48 2.51
C TRP A 204 0.70 9.76 1.93
N ARG A 205 0.49 9.98 0.66
CA ARG A 205 0.88 11.23 -0.02
C ARG A 205 -0.09 11.60 -1.13
N VAL A 206 -0.07 12.85 -1.53
CA VAL A 206 -0.72 13.31 -2.76
C VAL A 206 -0.08 12.61 -3.96
N PRO A 207 -0.87 12.06 -4.91
CA PRO A 207 -0.32 11.43 -6.12
C PRO A 207 0.38 12.46 -7.03
N THR A 208 1.34 11.99 -7.82
CA THR A 208 1.96 12.82 -8.86
C THR A 208 1.02 12.99 -10.05
N THR A 209 1.36 13.92 -10.96
CA THR A 209 0.60 14.12 -12.19
C THR A 209 0.61 12.86 -13.06
N GLU A 210 1.77 12.23 -13.20
CA GLU A 210 1.94 11.02 -14.00
C GLU A 210 1.08 9.87 -13.45
N GLU A 211 1.00 9.73 -12.13
CA GLU A 211 0.17 8.72 -11.49
C GLU A 211 -1.33 8.98 -11.71
N MET A 212 -1.74 10.26 -11.64
CA MET A 212 -3.13 10.64 -11.93
C MET A 212 -3.47 10.45 -13.41
N VAL A 213 -2.57 10.79 -14.34
CA VAL A 213 -2.74 10.53 -15.77
C VAL A 213 -2.88 9.03 -16.02
N ALA A 214 -1.99 8.21 -15.48
CA ALA A 214 -2.04 6.77 -15.64
C ALA A 214 -3.32 6.15 -15.04
N LEU A 215 -3.85 6.72 -13.95
CA LEU A 215 -5.14 6.34 -13.38
C LEU A 215 -6.29 6.68 -14.32
N TRP A 216 -6.25 7.88 -14.92
CA TRP A 216 -7.25 8.37 -15.86
C TRP A 216 -7.28 7.58 -17.17
N GLU A 217 -6.12 7.24 -17.71
CA GLU A 217 -5.97 6.45 -18.95
C GLU A 217 -6.57 5.06 -18.85
N LYS A 218 -6.70 4.51 -17.64
CA LYS A 218 -7.43 3.25 -17.43
C LYS A 218 -8.94 3.37 -17.62
N GLY A 219 -9.46 4.55 -17.58
CA GLY A 219 -10.85 4.88 -17.78
C GLY A 219 -11.40 5.77 -16.67
N ALA A 220 -12.27 6.67 -17.07
CA ALA A 220 -13.01 7.57 -16.20
C ALA A 220 -14.44 7.70 -16.74
N THR A 221 -15.41 7.40 -15.89
CA THR A 221 -16.83 7.35 -16.29
C THR A 221 -17.67 8.12 -15.30
N TRP A 222 -18.46 9.08 -15.82
CA TRP A 222 -19.43 9.77 -15.01
C TRP A 222 -20.55 8.83 -14.57
N VAL A 223 -20.91 8.92 -13.30
CA VAL A 223 -21.98 8.14 -12.68
C VAL A 223 -22.83 9.03 -11.79
N THR A 224 -24.11 8.69 -11.69
CA THR A 224 -25.03 9.44 -10.83
C THR A 224 -25.19 8.75 -9.48
N ALA A 225 -25.56 9.53 -8.47
CA ALA A 225 -25.91 9.04 -7.14
C ALA A 225 -26.96 7.92 -7.18
N ALA A 226 -27.96 8.09 -8.05
CA ALA A 226 -29.03 7.10 -8.23
C ALA A 226 -28.51 5.75 -8.77
N GLN A 227 -27.46 5.74 -9.59
CA GLN A 227 -26.88 4.52 -10.14
C GLN A 227 -25.99 3.78 -9.13
N THR A 228 -25.30 4.50 -8.30
CA THR A 228 -24.20 3.97 -7.49
C THR A 228 -24.52 3.81 -6.00
N GLY A 229 -25.53 4.53 -5.52
CA GLY A 229 -25.88 4.62 -4.09
C GLY A 229 -24.95 5.52 -3.28
N PHE A 230 -24.06 6.29 -3.94
CA PHE A 230 -23.33 7.38 -3.29
C PHE A 230 -24.25 8.57 -3.00
N LYS A 231 -23.79 9.49 -2.13
CA LYS A 231 -24.57 10.70 -1.77
C LYS A 231 -24.59 11.75 -2.87
N THR A 232 -23.61 11.73 -3.78
CA THR A 232 -23.44 12.71 -4.86
C THR A 232 -23.13 12.00 -6.17
N ASP A 233 -23.37 12.68 -7.27
CA ASP A 233 -22.81 12.32 -8.57
C ASP A 233 -21.28 12.42 -8.53
N GLY A 234 -20.60 11.79 -9.50
CA GLY A 234 -19.14 11.81 -9.53
C GLY A 234 -18.57 10.99 -10.68
N ILE A 235 -17.29 10.67 -10.57
CA ILE A 235 -16.57 9.89 -11.56
C ILE A 235 -16.06 8.60 -10.91
N ILE A 236 -16.30 7.47 -11.56
CA ILE A 236 -15.56 6.23 -11.32
C ILE A 236 -14.34 6.25 -12.21
N ILE A 237 -13.16 6.06 -11.61
CA ILE A 237 -11.86 6.13 -12.28
C ILE A 237 -11.01 4.88 -12.00
N GLY A 238 -10.14 4.51 -12.95
CA GLY A 238 -9.19 3.40 -12.82
C GLY A 238 -9.68 2.09 -13.42
N VAL A 239 -10.83 2.09 -14.10
CA VAL A 239 -11.42 0.93 -14.80
C VAL A 239 -12.13 1.37 -16.06
N ASP A 240 -12.38 0.43 -16.97
CA ASP A 240 -13.19 0.67 -18.18
C ASP A 240 -14.65 1.04 -17.87
N GLU A 241 -15.34 1.62 -18.86
CA GLU A 241 -16.70 2.12 -18.71
C GLU A 241 -17.71 1.03 -18.29
N VAL A 242 -17.58 -0.18 -18.80
CA VAL A 242 -18.47 -1.30 -18.48
C VAL A 242 -18.36 -1.68 -17.00
N THR A 243 -17.12 -1.74 -16.51
CA THR A 243 -16.84 -2.00 -15.09
C THR A 243 -17.29 -0.83 -14.23
N ALA A 244 -17.03 0.42 -14.66
CA ALA A 244 -17.43 1.62 -13.92
C ALA A 244 -18.94 1.72 -13.71
N LYS A 245 -19.76 1.37 -14.71
CA LYS A 245 -21.23 1.35 -14.59
C LYS A 245 -21.78 0.32 -13.60
N ARG A 246 -20.96 -0.62 -13.14
CA ARG A 246 -21.29 -1.61 -12.11
C ARG A 246 -20.80 -1.22 -10.72
N ALA A 247 -20.05 -0.13 -10.62
CA ALA A 247 -19.52 0.34 -9.35
C ALA A 247 -20.60 0.89 -8.44
N THR A 248 -20.50 0.52 -7.17
CA THR A 248 -21.34 1.00 -6.08
C THR A 248 -20.44 1.34 -4.90
N LYS A 249 -20.97 2.04 -3.90
CA LYS A 249 -20.24 2.35 -2.67
C LYS A 249 -19.67 1.11 -1.95
N ASP A 250 -20.23 -0.08 -2.18
CA ASP A 250 -19.90 -1.31 -1.46
C ASP A 250 -18.91 -2.21 -2.22
N ASN A 251 -18.59 -1.91 -3.48
CA ASN A 251 -17.77 -2.79 -4.32
C ASN A 251 -16.54 -2.14 -4.98
N LEU A 252 -16.18 -0.90 -4.63
CA LEU A 252 -15.02 -0.20 -5.22
C LEU A 252 -13.73 -1.02 -5.13
N LYS A 253 -13.45 -1.57 -3.95
CA LYS A 253 -12.28 -2.42 -3.71
C LYS A 253 -12.29 -3.67 -4.58
N GLN A 254 -13.43 -4.34 -4.70
CA GLN A 254 -13.57 -5.54 -5.51
C GLN A 254 -13.37 -5.26 -7.00
N LEU A 255 -13.83 -4.13 -7.49
CA LEU A 255 -13.69 -3.71 -8.88
C LEU A 255 -12.32 -3.08 -9.18
N GLY A 256 -11.55 -2.70 -8.18
CA GLY A 256 -10.25 -2.06 -8.35
C GLY A 256 -10.36 -0.63 -8.88
N CYS A 257 -11.33 0.15 -8.40
CA CYS A 257 -11.61 1.50 -8.86
C CYS A 257 -11.78 2.49 -7.70
N LEU A 258 -11.75 3.78 -8.02
CA LEU A 258 -12.03 4.88 -7.09
C LEU A 258 -13.31 5.61 -7.51
N PHE A 259 -13.97 6.22 -6.53
CA PHE A 259 -15.01 7.20 -6.75
C PHE A 259 -14.49 8.59 -6.40
N LEU A 260 -14.61 9.51 -7.33
CA LEU A 260 -14.30 10.92 -7.13
C LEU A 260 -15.63 11.69 -7.10
N PRO A 261 -16.11 12.13 -5.92
CA PRO A 261 -17.36 12.84 -5.79
C PRO A 261 -17.32 14.19 -6.50
N GLN A 262 -18.46 14.68 -6.97
CA GLN A 262 -18.59 16.03 -7.49
C GLN A 262 -18.32 17.06 -6.41
N SER A 263 -17.06 17.44 -6.29
CA SER A 263 -16.57 18.31 -5.22
C SER A 263 -16.78 19.82 -5.54
N GLY A 264 -16.82 20.17 -6.80
CA GLY A 264 -16.63 21.57 -7.19
C GLY A 264 -15.20 22.06 -6.87
N TRP A 265 -15.01 23.37 -6.89
CA TRP A 265 -13.74 24.02 -6.59
C TRP A 265 -13.98 25.43 -6.01
N ARG A 266 -12.98 25.98 -5.34
CA ARG A 266 -12.99 27.40 -4.95
C ARG A 266 -12.13 28.18 -5.93
N ASN A 267 -12.73 29.24 -6.49
CA ASN A 267 -12.04 30.12 -7.44
C ASN A 267 -10.97 31.00 -6.74
N GLU A 268 -10.32 31.87 -7.47
CA GLU A 268 -9.25 32.75 -6.97
C GLU A 268 -9.71 33.66 -5.81
N THR A 269 -10.96 34.09 -5.83
CA THR A 269 -11.55 34.85 -4.74
C THR A 269 -12.00 34.02 -3.55
N GLY A 270 -11.87 32.70 -3.62
CA GLY A 270 -12.30 31.76 -2.59
C GLY A 270 -13.77 31.38 -2.66
N MET A 271 -14.54 31.94 -3.60
CA MET A 271 -15.95 31.60 -3.80
C MET A 271 -16.10 30.18 -4.36
N MET A 272 -17.06 29.45 -3.85
CA MET A 272 -17.34 28.08 -4.27
C MET A 272 -18.05 28.03 -5.62
N ASP A 273 -17.54 27.19 -6.53
CA ASP A 273 -18.17 26.88 -7.79
C ASP A 273 -18.39 25.36 -7.89
N ARG A 274 -19.63 24.95 -7.99
CA ARG A 274 -20.07 23.56 -8.11
C ARG A 274 -20.42 23.15 -9.53
N THR A 275 -20.28 24.01 -10.50
CA THR A 275 -20.59 23.69 -11.90
C THR A 275 -19.57 22.72 -12.51
N TRP A 276 -18.39 22.61 -11.91
CA TRP A 276 -17.33 21.70 -12.35
C TRP A 276 -17.39 20.34 -11.61
N LEU A 277 -17.12 19.28 -12.35
CA LEU A 277 -17.41 17.93 -11.96
C LEU A 277 -16.53 17.42 -10.79
N CYS A 278 -15.22 17.46 -10.93
CA CYS A 278 -14.27 17.02 -9.91
C CYS A 278 -12.97 17.80 -10.09
N ALA A 279 -12.49 18.43 -9.04
CA ALA A 279 -11.18 19.04 -9.04
C ALA A 279 -10.20 18.15 -8.28
N VAL A 280 -9.41 17.37 -9.01
CA VAL A 280 -8.31 16.59 -8.43
C VAL A 280 -7.01 17.24 -8.82
N ARG A 281 -6.25 17.77 -7.83
CA ARG A 281 -4.90 18.25 -8.07
C ARG A 281 -3.90 17.13 -7.85
N SER A 282 -3.11 16.89 -8.86
CA SER A 282 -1.91 16.06 -8.81
C SER A 282 -0.70 16.84 -8.26
N GLY A 283 0.40 16.13 -8.04
CA GLY A 283 1.63 16.69 -7.48
C GLY A 283 2.29 17.81 -8.28
N ASN A 284 1.96 17.98 -9.57
CA ASN A 284 2.55 18.99 -10.44
C ASN A 284 1.50 20.06 -10.78
N SER A 285 1.90 21.33 -10.88
CA SER A 285 0.99 22.39 -11.32
C SER A 285 0.69 22.24 -12.81
N LEU A 286 -0.52 21.81 -13.13
CA LEU A 286 -1.07 22.05 -14.45
C LEU A 286 -1.56 23.49 -14.48
N SER A 287 -1.01 24.29 -15.38
CA SER A 287 -1.26 25.71 -15.73
C SER A 287 -2.13 26.54 -14.78
N PRO A 288 -1.74 27.77 -14.43
CA PRO A 288 -2.43 28.60 -13.43
C PRO A 288 -3.84 29.09 -13.84
N THR A 289 -4.28 28.85 -15.06
CA THR A 289 -5.53 29.41 -15.58
C THR A 289 -6.75 28.51 -15.36
N HIS A 290 -6.59 27.23 -15.03
CA HIS A 290 -7.72 26.36 -14.74
C HIS A 290 -7.31 25.31 -13.70
N GLY A 291 -7.69 25.52 -12.47
CA GLY A 291 -7.44 24.63 -11.33
C GLY A 291 -8.28 23.35 -11.31
N GLY A 292 -8.68 22.88 -12.45
CA GLY A 292 -9.34 21.60 -12.65
C GLY A 292 -8.67 20.91 -13.83
N MET A 293 -8.57 19.58 -13.79
CA MET A 293 -8.31 18.84 -15.01
C MET A 293 -9.53 19.07 -15.91
N SER A 294 -9.47 20.08 -16.79
CA SER A 294 -10.44 20.22 -17.88
C SER A 294 -10.18 19.09 -18.83
N LEU A 295 -11.12 18.17 -18.85
CA LEU A 295 -11.21 17.15 -19.87
C LEU A 295 -11.88 17.79 -21.08
N GLY A 296 -11.11 18.16 -22.07
CA GLY A 296 -11.59 18.43 -23.40
C GLY A 296 -11.72 17.14 -24.18
#